data_bd4ec6aedde6d6a6a4ac7523bfafac93
#
_entry.id   bd4ec6aedde6d6a6a4ac7523bfafac93
#
_cell.length_a   1.000
_cell.length_b   1.000
_cell.length_c   1.000
_cell.angle_alpha   90.00
_cell.angle_beta   90.00
_cell.angle_gamma   90.00
#
_symmetry.space_group_name_H-M   'P 1'
#
loop_
_entity.id
_entity.type
_entity.pdbx_description
1 polymer ?
#
loop_
_entity_poly.entity_id
_entity_poly.type
_entity_poly.pdbx_seq_one_letter_code
_entity_poly.pdbx_strand_id
1 'polypeptide(L)'
;MSIPKALSPGECAFALHCQAEGLSPEREVVFAPPRKWRFDFYFPDRKLAVEIEGGTGMYGRHQRPMGFERDAEKYNTAAIMGITVLRFTTRMVMRGDAISEVLEALK
;
A
#
# COMPACT_ATOMS: atom_id res chain seq x y z
N MET A 1 -7.36 -24.48 5.21
CA MET A 1 -7.76 -23.12 4.89
C MET A 1 -6.96 -22.14 5.70
N SER A 2 -6.34 -21.19 5.06
CA SER A 2 -5.54 -20.22 5.77
C SER A 2 -6.42 -19.11 6.35
N ILE A 3 -6.01 -18.61 7.49
CA ILE A 3 -6.71 -17.51 8.13
C ILE A 3 -6.22 -16.21 7.46
N PRO A 4 -7.14 -15.39 6.97
CA PRO A 4 -6.71 -14.14 6.36
C PRO A 4 -6.01 -13.25 7.37
N LYS A 5 -5.05 -12.49 6.90
CA LYS A 5 -4.38 -11.51 7.73
C LYS A 5 -5.41 -10.49 8.20
N ALA A 6 -5.38 -10.17 9.48
CA ALA A 6 -6.25 -9.15 10.02
C ALA A 6 -5.87 -7.79 9.44
N LEU A 7 -6.87 -7.03 9.04
CA LEU A 7 -6.63 -5.70 8.49
C LEU A 7 -6.39 -4.70 9.60
N SER A 8 -5.46 -3.79 9.37
CA SER A 8 -5.28 -2.67 10.27
C SER A 8 -6.47 -1.72 10.08
N PRO A 9 -6.70 -0.81 11.04
CA PRO A 9 -7.80 0.16 10.88
C PRO A 9 -7.70 0.96 9.59
N GLY A 10 -6.49 1.35 9.21
CA GLY A 10 -6.33 2.09 7.97
C GLY A 10 -6.66 1.27 6.74
N GLU A 11 -6.24 -0.01 6.74
CA GLU A 11 -6.56 -0.89 5.62
C GLU A 11 -8.06 -1.14 5.53
N CYS A 12 -8.71 -1.35 6.67
CA CYS A 12 -10.16 -1.52 6.69
C CYS A 12 -10.87 -0.31 6.09
N ALA A 13 -10.48 0.88 6.54
CA ALA A 13 -11.11 2.10 6.06
C ALA A 13 -10.89 2.28 4.57
N PHE A 14 -9.67 2.04 4.11
CA PHE A 14 -9.37 2.21 2.69
C PHE A 14 -10.17 1.20 1.85
N ALA A 15 -10.27 -0.04 2.32
CA ALA A 15 -11.05 -1.05 1.61
C ALA A 15 -12.52 -0.60 1.47
N LEU A 16 -13.08 -0.04 2.53
CA LEU A 16 -14.45 0.46 2.48
C LEU A 16 -14.59 1.64 1.54
N HIS A 17 -13.61 2.54 1.53
CA HIS A 17 -13.63 3.68 0.61
C HIS A 17 -13.58 3.20 -0.84
N CYS A 18 -12.74 2.20 -1.12
CA CYS A 18 -12.67 1.62 -2.46
C CYS A 18 -14.03 1.02 -2.85
N GLN A 19 -14.63 0.27 -1.95
CA GLN A 19 -15.91 -0.35 -2.22
C GLN A 19 -16.97 0.69 -2.54
N ALA A 20 -16.98 1.78 -1.78
CA ALA A 20 -17.94 2.86 -2.00
C ALA A 20 -17.77 3.51 -3.37
N GLU A 21 -16.54 3.49 -3.91
CA GLU A 21 -16.26 4.06 -5.23
C GLU A 21 -16.33 3.01 -6.35
N GLY A 22 -16.76 1.81 -6.04
CA GLY A 22 -16.86 0.75 -7.05
C GLY A 22 -15.51 0.18 -7.46
N LEU A 23 -14.49 0.33 -6.66
CA LEU A 23 -13.17 -0.17 -6.97
C LEU A 23 -12.92 -1.51 -6.29
N SER A 24 -12.20 -2.38 -6.98
CA SER A 24 -11.90 -3.73 -6.47
C SER A 24 -10.42 -4.05 -6.64
N PRO A 25 -9.57 -3.41 -5.87
CA PRO A 25 -8.13 -3.71 -5.99
C PRO A 25 -7.80 -5.10 -5.46
N GLU A 26 -6.73 -5.65 -5.98
CA GLU A 26 -6.19 -6.90 -5.44
C GLU A 26 -5.49 -6.59 -4.11
N ARG A 27 -5.47 -7.59 -3.25
CA ARG A 27 -4.94 -7.44 -1.90
C ARG A 27 -3.67 -8.25 -1.70
N GLU A 28 -2.75 -7.71 -0.89
CA GLU A 28 -1.56 -8.45 -0.46
C GLU A 28 -0.79 -9.04 -1.65
N VAL A 29 -0.48 -8.22 -2.62
CA VAL A 29 0.13 -8.68 -3.87
C VAL A 29 1.64 -8.75 -3.77
N VAL A 30 2.20 -9.93 -4.00
CA VAL A 30 3.65 -10.13 -4.10
C VAL A 30 4.02 -9.80 -5.54
N PHE A 31 4.84 -8.77 -5.72
CA PHE A 31 5.06 -8.24 -7.06
C PHE A 31 6.42 -8.56 -7.69
N ALA A 32 7.36 -9.08 -6.91
CA ALA A 32 8.71 -9.33 -7.44
C ALA A 32 9.32 -10.62 -6.89
N PRO A 33 8.68 -11.78 -7.18
CA PRO A 33 9.24 -13.05 -6.72
C PRO A 33 10.66 -13.23 -7.27
N PRO A 34 11.55 -13.88 -6.53
CA PRO A 34 11.30 -14.59 -5.29
C PRO A 34 11.31 -13.72 -4.04
N ARG A 35 11.45 -12.41 -4.19
CA ARG A 35 11.31 -11.53 -3.04
C ARG A 35 9.89 -11.62 -2.51
N LYS A 36 9.73 -11.44 -1.22
CA LYS A 36 8.42 -11.58 -0.58
C LYS A 36 7.75 -10.25 -0.33
N TRP A 37 8.23 -9.21 -0.96
CA TRP A 37 7.63 -7.88 -0.83
C TRP A 37 6.19 -7.89 -1.33
N ARG A 38 5.31 -7.19 -0.61
CA ARG A 38 3.90 -7.11 -0.95
C ARG A 38 3.43 -5.68 -0.96
N PHE A 39 2.40 -5.45 -1.77
CA PHE A 39 1.63 -4.22 -1.67
C PHE A 39 0.34 -4.54 -0.95
N ASP A 40 -0.15 -3.61 -0.14
CA ASP A 40 -1.42 -3.81 0.56
C ASP A 40 -2.58 -3.88 -0.42
N PHE A 41 -2.57 -3.00 -1.42
CA PHE A 41 -3.60 -2.95 -2.47
C PHE A 41 -2.93 -2.73 -3.81
N TYR A 42 -3.48 -3.32 -4.86
CA TYR A 42 -2.90 -3.16 -6.18
C TYR A 42 -4.00 -3.09 -7.24
N PHE A 43 -3.88 -2.09 -8.12
CA PHE A 43 -4.77 -1.89 -9.26
C PHE A 43 -3.99 -2.27 -10.52
N PRO A 44 -4.13 -3.51 -11.00
CA PRO A 44 -3.25 -3.98 -12.09
C PRO A 44 -3.43 -3.23 -13.40
N ASP A 45 -4.62 -2.78 -13.70
CA ASP A 45 -4.87 -2.08 -14.97
C ASP A 45 -4.07 -0.81 -15.11
N ARG A 46 -3.72 -0.18 -14.00
CA ARG A 46 -2.96 1.06 -14.00
C ARG A 46 -1.59 0.91 -13.39
N LYS A 47 -1.22 -0.31 -13.02
CA LYS A 47 0.04 -0.60 -12.33
C LYS A 47 0.21 0.37 -11.16
N LEU A 48 -0.83 0.48 -10.37
CA LEU A 48 -0.86 1.38 -9.21
C LEU A 48 -0.96 0.56 -7.94
N ALA A 49 0.00 0.75 -7.05
CA ALA A 49 0.03 0.08 -5.76
C ALA A 49 -0.25 1.09 -4.65
N VAL A 50 -0.89 0.63 -3.61
CA VAL A 50 -1.18 1.47 -2.46
C VAL A 50 -0.71 0.76 -1.20
N GLU A 51 -0.01 1.49 -0.36
CA GLU A 51 0.44 0.99 0.93
C GLU A 51 -0.08 1.88 2.05
N ILE A 52 -0.63 1.27 3.06
CA ILE A 52 -1.17 1.97 4.21
C ILE A 52 -0.24 1.71 5.39
N GLU A 53 0.37 2.77 5.90
CA GLU A 53 1.27 2.63 7.03
C GLU A 53 0.50 2.87 8.30
N GLY A 54 0.39 1.81 9.08
CA GLY A 54 -0.43 1.85 10.25
C GLY A 54 0.13 2.64 11.39
N GLY A 55 1.10 3.05 11.27
CA GLY A 55 1.73 3.54 12.10
C GLY A 55 1.96 4.41 13.10
N THR A 56 1.63 4.16 14.09
CA THR A 56 1.87 5.04 15.16
C THR A 56 3.12 4.71 15.93
N GLY A 57 3.58 3.53 15.85
CA GLY A 57 4.69 3.16 16.69
C GLY A 57 6.01 3.14 15.99
N MET A 58 6.08 3.84 14.94
CA MET A 58 7.21 3.63 14.09
C MET A 58 8.42 4.44 14.39
N TYR A 59 8.44 5.10 15.47
CA TYR A 59 9.47 6.06 15.73
C TYR A 59 10.87 5.57 15.48
N GLY A 60 11.29 4.50 16.05
CA GLY A 60 12.64 4.05 15.88
C GLY A 60 12.88 3.32 14.58
N ARG A 61 11.85 2.83 14.02
CA ARG A 61 11.97 1.93 12.90
C ARG A 61 12.55 2.58 11.67
N HIS A 62 12.09 3.75 11.36
CA HIS A 62 12.52 4.45 10.17
C HIS A 62 13.88 5.06 10.32
N GLN A 63 14.40 5.05 11.51
CA GLN A 63 15.71 5.60 11.77
C GLN A 63 16.81 4.59 11.51
N ARG A 64 16.46 3.34 11.32
CA ARG A 64 17.46 2.30 11.17
C ARG A 64 17.94 2.22 9.74
N PRO A 65 19.25 2.27 9.52
CA PRO A 65 19.78 2.19 8.15
C PRO A 65 19.33 0.95 7.39
N MET A 66 19.28 -0.20 8.05
CA MET A 66 18.85 -1.44 7.40
C MET A 66 17.40 -1.35 6.93
N GLY A 67 16.54 -0.74 7.74
CA GLY A 67 15.15 -0.58 7.35
C GLY A 67 15.01 0.31 6.14
N PHE A 68 15.79 1.37 6.09
CA PHE A 68 15.76 2.27 4.96
C PHE A 68 16.24 1.57 3.69
N GLU A 69 17.31 0.80 3.78
CA GLU A 69 17.82 0.11 2.61
C GLU A 69 16.82 -0.90 2.05
N ARG A 70 16.14 -1.65 2.93
CA ARG A 70 15.14 -2.60 2.47
C ARG A 70 13.99 -1.92 1.78
N ASP A 71 13.55 -0.81 2.33
CA ASP A 71 12.47 -0.04 1.71
C ASP A 71 12.93 0.51 0.37
N ALA A 72 14.14 1.02 0.31
CA ALA A 72 14.66 1.56 -0.93
C ALA A 72 14.73 0.49 -2.01
N GLU A 73 15.19 -0.72 -1.67
CA GLU A 73 15.23 -1.81 -2.64
C GLU A 73 13.84 -2.12 -3.18
N LYS A 74 12.88 -2.23 -2.29
CA LYS A 74 11.51 -2.56 -2.66
C LYS A 74 10.94 -1.52 -3.61
N TYR A 75 11.05 -0.25 -3.24
CA TYR A 75 10.42 0.81 -4.03
C TYR A 75 11.18 1.11 -5.30
N ASN A 76 12.50 0.95 -5.30
CA ASN A 76 13.26 1.09 -6.53
C ASN A 76 12.89 -0.01 -7.52
N THR A 77 12.72 -1.23 -7.03
CA THR A 77 12.29 -2.34 -7.89
C THR A 77 10.93 -2.05 -8.49
N ALA A 78 10.00 -1.58 -7.67
CA ALA A 78 8.66 -1.25 -8.17
C ALA A 78 8.73 -0.17 -9.25
N ALA A 79 9.54 0.86 -9.02
CA ALA A 79 9.67 1.94 -10.00
C ALA A 79 10.24 1.43 -11.32
N ILE A 80 11.24 0.57 -11.25
CA ILE A 80 11.84 0.01 -12.45
C ILE A 80 10.84 -0.83 -13.22
N MET A 81 9.94 -1.51 -12.50
CA MET A 81 8.88 -2.29 -13.13
C MET A 81 7.73 -1.45 -13.65
N GLY A 82 7.79 -0.15 -13.47
CA GLY A 82 6.75 0.74 -13.96
C GLY A 82 5.54 0.83 -13.04
N ILE A 83 5.72 0.46 -11.79
CA ILE A 83 4.62 0.49 -10.83
C ILE A 83 4.68 1.79 -10.03
N THR A 84 3.58 2.52 -10.03
CA THR A 84 3.45 3.70 -9.20
C THR A 84 3.00 3.25 -7.81
N VAL A 85 3.71 3.69 -6.79
CA VAL A 85 3.34 3.33 -5.42
C VAL A 85 2.92 4.59 -4.68
N LEU A 86 1.70 4.58 -4.16
CA LEU A 86 1.21 5.65 -3.28
C LEU A 86 1.20 5.13 -1.86
N ARG A 87 1.71 5.93 -0.96
CA ARG A 87 1.85 5.53 0.44
C ARG A 87 1.08 6.50 1.31
N PHE A 88 0.27 5.97 2.20
CA PHE A 88 -0.57 6.79 3.05
C PHE A 88 -0.49 6.32 4.49
N THR A 89 -0.61 7.26 5.41
CA THR A 89 -0.77 6.91 6.82
C THR A 89 -2.24 6.61 7.07
N THR A 90 -2.52 5.95 8.19
CA THR A 90 -3.90 5.73 8.59
C THR A 90 -4.66 7.05 8.67
N ARG A 91 -4.01 8.08 9.17
CA ARG A 91 -4.64 9.39 9.29
C ARG A 91 -5.05 9.96 7.93
N MET A 92 -4.19 9.81 6.93
CA MET A 92 -4.52 10.27 5.58
C MET A 92 -5.69 9.50 5.01
N VAL A 93 -5.78 8.19 5.31
CA VAL A 93 -6.92 7.41 4.87
C VAL A 93 -8.19 7.92 5.53
N MET A 94 -8.15 8.12 6.84
CA MET A 94 -9.33 8.53 7.59
C MET A 94 -9.85 9.91 7.16
N ARG A 95 -8.96 10.79 6.74
CA ARG A 95 -9.36 12.12 6.25
C ARG A 95 -9.93 12.07 4.83
N GLY A 96 -9.83 10.95 4.15
CA GLY A 96 -10.26 10.86 2.76
C GLY A 96 -9.20 11.23 1.75
N ASP A 97 -8.00 11.57 2.20
CA ASP A 97 -6.92 11.96 1.30
C ASP A 97 -6.52 10.80 0.40
N ALA A 98 -6.42 9.60 0.98
CA ALA A 98 -5.96 8.45 0.23
C ALA A 98 -6.88 8.10 -0.93
N ILE A 99 -8.17 7.99 -0.65
CA ILE A 99 -9.09 7.64 -1.73
C ILE A 99 -9.15 8.73 -2.79
N SER A 100 -9.05 9.98 -2.38
CA SER A 100 -9.07 11.08 -3.32
C SER A 100 -7.87 11.01 -4.28
N GLU A 101 -6.69 10.76 -3.74
CA GLU A 101 -5.49 10.68 -4.59
C GLU A 101 -5.49 9.45 -5.47
N VAL A 102 -6.01 8.34 -4.95
CA VAL A 102 -6.10 7.11 -5.74
C VAL A 102 -7.05 7.33 -6.92
N LEU A 103 -8.20 7.96 -6.69
CA LEU A 103 -9.13 8.26 -7.78
C LEU A 103 -8.48 9.14 -8.83
N GLU A 104 -7.69 10.11 -8.39
CA GLU A 104 -6.96 10.97 -9.33
C GLU A 104 -5.96 10.15 -10.14
N ALA A 105 -5.25 9.26 -9.49
CA ALA A 105 -4.24 8.43 -10.16
C ALA A 105 -4.86 7.44 -11.13
N LEU A 106 -6.10 7.06 -10.91
CA LEU A 106 -6.78 6.09 -11.77
C LEU A 106 -7.43 6.73 -13.00
N LYS A 107 -7.44 8.04 -13.07
CA LYS A 107 -7.95 8.72 -14.27
C LYS A 107 -7.04 8.44 -15.49
#